data_37b5d8ec83ff402cb97063687dcb447a
#
_entry.id   37b5d8ec83ff402cb97063687dcb447a
#
_cell.length_a   1.000
_cell.length_b   1.000
_cell.length_c   1.000
_cell.angle_alpha   90.00
_cell.angle_beta   90.00
_cell.angle_gamma   90.00
#
_symmetry.space_group_name_H-M   'P 1'
#
loop_
_entity.id
_entity.type
_entity.pdbx_description
1 polymer ?
#
loop_
_entity_poly.entity_id
_entity_poly.type
_entity_poly.pdbx_seq_one_letter_code
_entity_poly.pdbx_strand_id
1 'polypeptide(L)'
;TSFTIKVVDTTKPTVTSIKDQTKEVNTAIDSIIIEATDNSGQAVTNKVSGLPEGVTFDSETNAISGTPTKVGSYPITVTTTDAEGNATTTNFTIKVVDTTKPTVTSIEDQTKEVNTPIDSITVEATDNSGQAVTNKVSGLPEGVSFDSETNTISGIPTKVGSYPITVTT
;
A
#
# COMPACT_ATOMS: atom_id res chain seq x y z
N THR A 1 24.11 -25.58 60.16
CA THR A 1 23.49 -26.08 58.91
C THR A 1 23.11 -24.87 58.04
N SER A 2 23.52 -24.82 56.76
CA SER A 2 23.16 -23.81 55.80
C SER A 2 22.37 -24.43 54.65
N PHE A 3 21.46 -23.70 54.05
CA PHE A 3 20.71 -24.09 52.87
C PHE A 3 20.49 -22.87 51.97
N THR A 4 20.20 -23.09 50.68
CA THR A 4 19.98 -22.05 49.67
C THR A 4 18.55 -22.21 49.14
N ILE A 5 17.83 -21.09 49.03
CA ILE A 5 16.59 -21.00 48.27
C ILE A 5 16.93 -20.28 46.95
N LYS A 6 16.67 -20.95 45.84
CA LYS A 6 16.76 -20.34 44.51
C LYS A 6 15.34 -20.03 44.02
N VAL A 7 15.09 -18.77 43.74
CA VAL A 7 13.82 -18.30 43.14
C VAL A 7 14.13 -18.03 41.65
N VAL A 8 13.28 -18.55 40.79
CA VAL A 8 13.44 -18.43 39.33
C VAL A 8 12.10 -18.04 38.71
N ASP A 9 12.16 -17.34 37.59
CA ASP A 9 11.01 -17.15 36.73
C ASP A 9 11.20 -17.98 35.45
N THR A 10 10.20 -18.81 35.16
CA THR A 10 10.13 -19.65 33.97
C THR A 10 8.82 -19.44 33.19
N THR A 11 8.04 -18.46 33.63
CA THR A 11 6.78 -18.11 33.01
C THR A 11 7.04 -17.22 31.81
N LYS A 12 6.36 -17.47 30.71
CA LYS A 12 6.46 -16.63 29.52
C LYS A 12 5.59 -15.39 29.64
N PRO A 13 6.01 -14.26 29.08
CA PRO A 13 5.18 -13.05 29.06
C PRO A 13 3.87 -13.28 28.29
N THR A 14 2.83 -12.56 28.68
CA THR A 14 1.52 -12.54 28.03
C THR A 14 1.42 -11.32 27.14
N VAL A 15 0.99 -11.49 25.90
CA VAL A 15 0.78 -10.42 24.92
C VAL A 15 -0.71 -10.31 24.61
N THR A 16 -1.26 -9.10 24.66
CA THR A 16 -2.64 -8.84 24.20
C THR A 16 -2.76 -9.15 22.71
N SER A 17 -3.84 -9.85 22.33
CA SER A 17 -4.06 -10.21 20.92
C SER A 17 -4.16 -8.98 20.03
N ILE A 18 -3.40 -8.99 18.94
CA ILE A 18 -3.38 -7.92 17.94
C ILE A 18 -4.28 -8.34 16.78
N LYS A 19 -5.15 -7.42 16.35
CA LYS A 19 -6.06 -7.66 15.21
C LYS A 19 -5.38 -7.39 13.87
N ASP A 20 -5.75 -8.18 12.87
CA ASP A 20 -5.38 -7.91 11.49
C ASP A 20 -5.91 -6.55 11.03
N GLN A 21 -5.16 -5.88 10.15
CA GLN A 21 -5.56 -4.64 9.51
C GLN A 21 -5.59 -4.78 7.99
N THR A 22 -6.52 -4.09 7.35
CA THR A 22 -6.53 -3.87 5.90
C THR A 22 -6.52 -2.37 5.65
N LYS A 23 -5.55 -1.90 4.86
CA LYS A 23 -5.36 -0.48 4.54
C LYS A 23 -5.08 -0.30 3.06
N GLU A 24 -5.51 0.84 2.55
CA GLU A 24 -5.17 1.29 1.21
C GLU A 24 -3.68 1.62 1.13
N VAL A 25 -3.04 1.34 0.02
CA VAL A 25 -1.64 1.72 -0.25
C VAL A 25 -1.47 3.23 -0.13
N ASN A 26 -0.33 3.68 0.36
CA ASN A 26 -0.03 5.08 0.63
C ASN A 26 -0.97 5.77 1.64
N THR A 27 -1.70 4.98 2.44
CA THR A 27 -2.53 5.45 3.57
C THR A 27 -1.95 4.94 4.88
N ALA A 28 -1.85 5.80 5.89
CA ALA A 28 -1.31 5.42 7.19
C ALA A 28 -2.12 4.31 7.84
N ILE A 29 -1.44 3.33 8.44
CA ILE A 29 -2.10 2.32 9.29
C ILE A 29 -2.60 2.94 10.60
N ASP A 30 -3.59 2.30 11.22
CA ASP A 30 -3.93 2.63 12.60
C ASP A 30 -2.75 2.23 13.48
N SER A 31 -2.31 3.11 14.38
CA SER A 31 -1.20 2.82 15.29
C SER A 31 -1.55 1.60 16.17
N ILE A 32 -0.65 0.63 16.20
CA ILE A 32 -0.79 -0.59 16.99
C ILE A 32 0.19 -0.50 18.15
N ILE A 33 -0.33 -0.46 19.38
CA ILE A 33 0.48 -0.55 20.60
C ILE A 33 0.58 -2.03 21.01
N ILE A 34 1.80 -2.51 21.20
CA ILE A 34 2.04 -3.87 21.72
C ILE A 34 1.96 -3.81 23.24
N GLU A 35 0.87 -4.37 23.77
CA GLU A 35 0.65 -4.48 25.21
C GLU A 35 1.05 -5.88 25.66
N ALA A 36 2.03 -5.93 26.58
CA ALA A 36 2.52 -7.17 27.12
C ALA A 36 2.88 -7.02 28.60
N THR A 37 2.70 -8.09 29.35
CA THR A 37 2.97 -8.17 30.79
C THR A 37 3.60 -9.51 31.16
N ASP A 38 4.33 -9.52 32.25
CA ASP A 38 4.90 -10.72 32.83
C ASP A 38 4.57 -10.84 34.32
N ASN A 39 4.57 -12.08 34.86
CA ASN A 39 4.27 -12.36 36.25
C ASN A 39 5.32 -11.82 37.23
N SER A 40 6.56 -11.63 36.79
CA SER A 40 7.63 -11.03 37.61
C SER A 40 7.41 -9.54 37.85
N GLY A 41 6.51 -8.88 37.09
CA GLY A 41 6.28 -7.44 37.14
C GLY A 41 7.44 -6.62 36.55
N GLN A 42 8.46 -7.27 35.96
CA GLN A 42 9.56 -6.59 35.28
C GLN A 42 9.15 -6.20 33.84
N ALA A 43 9.89 -5.26 33.27
CA ALA A 43 9.67 -4.81 31.90
C ALA A 43 9.99 -5.94 30.90
N VAL A 44 9.15 -6.07 29.89
CA VAL A 44 9.37 -6.97 28.77
C VAL A 44 9.93 -6.21 27.56
N THR A 45 10.62 -6.89 26.67
CA THR A 45 11.15 -6.34 25.41
C THR A 45 10.42 -6.94 24.22
N ASN A 46 10.05 -6.09 23.26
CA ASN A 46 9.38 -6.51 22.03
C ASN A 46 10.31 -6.41 20.83
N LYS A 47 10.27 -7.42 19.95
CA LYS A 47 10.88 -7.39 18.62
C LYS A 47 9.81 -7.67 17.58
N VAL A 48 9.81 -6.89 16.50
CA VAL A 48 8.82 -7.01 15.42
C VAL A 48 9.54 -7.30 14.11
N SER A 49 8.97 -8.19 13.32
CA SER A 49 9.46 -8.54 11.98
C SER A 49 8.30 -8.72 11.01
N GLY A 50 8.60 -8.63 9.70
CA GLY A 50 7.62 -8.79 8.62
C GLY A 50 6.87 -7.51 8.26
N LEU A 51 7.24 -6.34 8.81
CA LEU A 51 6.59 -5.06 8.50
C LEU A 51 6.72 -4.71 7.01
N PRO A 52 5.65 -4.16 6.39
CA PRO A 52 5.72 -3.64 5.04
C PRO A 52 6.63 -2.41 4.95
N GLU A 53 7.14 -2.14 3.76
CA GLU A 53 7.90 -0.91 3.48
C GLU A 53 7.06 0.33 3.85
N GLY A 54 7.68 1.29 4.56
CA GLY A 54 7.03 2.49 5.06
C GLY A 54 6.36 2.35 6.44
N VAL A 55 6.36 1.15 7.04
CA VAL A 55 5.87 0.89 8.40
C VAL A 55 7.04 0.51 9.30
N THR A 56 7.08 1.07 10.50
CA THR A 56 8.16 0.88 11.48
C THR A 56 7.61 0.52 12.85
N PHE A 57 8.47 -0.09 13.65
CA PHE A 57 8.24 -0.34 15.08
C PHE A 57 9.15 0.58 15.90
N ASP A 58 8.54 1.30 16.82
CA ASP A 58 9.24 2.11 17.83
C ASP A 58 9.28 1.33 19.16
N SER A 59 10.47 0.94 19.58
CA SER A 59 10.68 0.17 20.81
C SER A 59 10.53 0.97 22.09
N GLU A 60 10.58 2.32 22.04
CA GLU A 60 10.38 3.17 23.22
C GLU A 60 8.90 3.29 23.57
N THR A 61 8.06 3.43 22.55
CA THR A 61 6.61 3.54 22.71
C THR A 61 5.88 2.22 22.51
N ASN A 62 6.58 1.17 22.11
CA ASN A 62 6.03 -0.13 21.71
C ASN A 62 4.95 -0.02 20.60
N ALA A 63 5.08 0.97 19.72
CA ALA A 63 4.12 1.29 18.68
C ALA A 63 4.60 0.84 17.30
N ILE A 64 3.71 0.22 16.53
CA ILE A 64 3.86 0.00 15.10
C ILE A 64 3.04 1.06 14.37
N SER A 65 3.66 1.84 13.49
CA SER A 65 2.99 2.90 12.74
C SER A 65 3.69 3.17 11.41
N GLY A 66 3.05 3.95 10.54
CA GLY A 66 3.62 4.34 9.26
C GLY A 66 2.62 4.22 8.11
N THR A 67 3.14 4.38 6.90
CA THR A 67 2.36 4.38 5.66
C THR A 67 2.95 3.35 4.70
N PRO A 68 2.29 2.21 4.48
CA PRO A 68 2.80 1.18 3.59
C PRO A 68 2.74 1.64 2.13
N THR A 69 3.84 1.42 1.39
CA THR A 69 4.01 1.89 0.02
C THR A 69 3.80 0.82 -1.04
N LYS A 70 3.59 -0.44 -0.65
CA LYS A 70 3.40 -1.56 -1.59
C LYS A 70 2.21 -2.42 -1.21
N VAL A 71 1.39 -2.74 -2.20
CA VAL A 71 0.29 -3.72 -2.09
C VAL A 71 0.84 -5.09 -1.74
N GLY A 72 0.18 -5.79 -0.82
CA GLY A 72 0.60 -7.12 -0.39
C GLY A 72 -0.07 -7.58 0.90
N SER A 73 0.21 -8.81 1.28
CA SER A 73 -0.17 -9.37 2.58
C SER A 73 1.10 -9.60 3.39
N TYR A 74 1.21 -8.95 4.53
CA TYR A 74 2.40 -8.92 5.36
C TYR A 74 2.11 -9.62 6.69
N PRO A 75 2.53 -10.88 6.87
CA PRO A 75 2.47 -11.56 8.15
C PRO A 75 3.50 -10.96 9.10
N ILE A 76 3.02 -10.38 10.19
CA ILE A 76 3.84 -9.73 11.20
C ILE A 76 4.05 -10.69 12.36
N THR A 77 5.28 -10.79 12.82
CA THR A 77 5.64 -11.56 14.01
C THR A 77 6.16 -10.63 15.08
N VAL A 78 5.54 -10.69 16.25
CA VAL A 78 5.96 -10.01 17.48
C VAL A 78 6.54 -11.07 18.41
N THR A 79 7.79 -10.89 18.83
CA THR A 79 8.42 -11.71 19.88
C THR A 79 8.64 -10.85 21.10
N THR A 80 7.96 -11.22 22.19
CA THR A 80 8.07 -10.56 23.49
C THR A 80 8.89 -11.44 24.42
N THR A 81 9.90 -10.87 25.06
CA THR A 81 10.84 -11.55 25.95
C THR A 81 10.88 -10.85 27.29
N ASP A 82 10.82 -11.61 28.39
CA ASP A 82 11.00 -11.11 29.75
C ASP A 82 12.49 -10.91 30.12
N ALA A 83 12.76 -10.49 31.32
CA ALA A 83 14.11 -10.24 31.82
C ALA A 83 14.95 -11.53 31.98
N GLU A 84 14.31 -12.67 32.17
CA GLU A 84 14.92 -13.99 32.37
C GLU A 84 15.13 -14.77 31.03
N GLY A 85 14.60 -14.24 29.92
CA GLY A 85 14.75 -14.79 28.59
C GLY A 85 13.62 -15.71 28.16
N ASN A 86 12.53 -15.83 28.93
CA ASN A 86 11.35 -16.53 28.46
C ASN A 86 10.62 -15.71 27.41
N ALA A 87 10.16 -16.33 26.32
CA ALA A 87 9.63 -15.62 25.17
C ALA A 87 8.27 -16.15 24.71
N THR A 88 7.41 -15.23 24.27
CA THR A 88 6.13 -15.47 23.61
C THR A 88 6.14 -14.88 22.22
N THR A 89 5.54 -15.57 21.25
CA THR A 89 5.40 -15.09 19.86
C THR A 89 3.92 -14.92 19.54
N THR A 90 3.57 -13.75 19.02
CA THR A 90 2.22 -13.39 18.54
C THR A 90 2.30 -12.98 17.08
N ASN A 91 1.32 -13.41 16.28
CA ASN A 91 1.26 -13.09 14.86
C ASN A 91 -0.05 -12.39 14.52
N PHE A 92 0.02 -11.47 13.56
CA PHE A 92 -1.12 -10.83 12.91
C PHE A 92 -0.75 -10.44 11.49
N THR A 93 -1.71 -9.96 10.70
CA THR A 93 -1.48 -9.60 9.29
C THR A 93 -1.82 -8.13 9.04
N ILE A 94 -0.94 -7.42 8.33
CA ILE A 94 -1.27 -6.17 7.68
C ILE A 94 -1.47 -6.47 6.18
N LYS A 95 -2.70 -6.31 5.70
CA LYS A 95 -3.03 -6.42 4.28
C LYS A 95 -3.09 -5.02 3.68
N VAL A 96 -2.25 -4.76 2.69
CA VAL A 96 -2.23 -3.52 1.92
C VAL A 96 -2.90 -3.79 0.58
N VAL A 97 -3.92 -3.01 0.28
CA VAL A 97 -4.72 -3.13 -0.94
C VAL A 97 -4.64 -1.85 -1.76
N ASP A 98 -5.00 -1.96 -3.03
CA ASP A 98 -5.28 -0.85 -3.90
C ASP A 98 -6.69 -1.06 -4.45
N THR A 99 -7.62 -0.21 -4.06
CA THR A 99 -9.03 -0.23 -4.48
C THR A 99 -9.44 1.10 -5.10
N THR A 100 -8.53 2.06 -5.13
CA THR A 100 -8.73 3.35 -5.75
C THR A 100 -8.61 3.20 -7.26
N LYS A 101 -9.55 3.77 -8.00
CA LYS A 101 -9.48 3.74 -9.47
C LYS A 101 -8.52 4.82 -9.95
N PRO A 102 -7.77 4.57 -11.03
CA PRO A 102 -6.94 5.59 -11.64
C PRO A 102 -7.79 6.77 -12.17
N THR A 103 -7.18 7.93 -12.25
CA THR A 103 -7.77 9.16 -12.77
C THR A 103 -7.09 9.58 -14.05
N VAL A 104 -7.87 10.06 -15.02
CA VAL A 104 -7.38 10.61 -16.30
C VAL A 104 -7.53 12.13 -16.25
N THR A 105 -6.49 12.85 -16.66
CA THR A 105 -6.54 14.31 -16.82
C THR A 105 -7.57 14.67 -17.91
N SER A 106 -8.37 15.72 -17.67
CA SER A 106 -9.38 16.17 -18.65
C SER A 106 -8.73 16.51 -19.99
N ILE A 107 -9.36 16.06 -21.06
CA ILE A 107 -8.94 16.32 -22.44
C ILE A 107 -9.96 17.23 -23.06
N GLU A 108 -9.50 18.31 -23.68
CA GLU A 108 -10.35 19.30 -24.33
C GLU A 108 -10.80 18.83 -25.73
N ASP A 109 -12.02 19.22 -26.11
CA ASP A 109 -12.55 18.97 -27.44
C ASP A 109 -11.74 19.72 -28.50
N GLN A 110 -11.59 19.10 -29.69
CA GLN A 110 -10.96 19.74 -30.84
C GLN A 110 -11.94 19.85 -32.02
N THR A 111 -11.85 20.94 -32.74
CA THR A 111 -12.51 21.11 -34.04
C THR A 111 -11.43 21.32 -35.13
N LYS A 112 -11.40 20.47 -36.11
CA LYS A 112 -10.42 20.52 -37.23
C LYS A 112 -11.10 20.33 -38.56
N GLU A 113 -10.51 20.91 -39.60
CA GLU A 113 -10.92 20.64 -40.96
C GLU A 113 -10.55 19.23 -41.40
N VAL A 114 -11.38 18.61 -42.22
CA VAL A 114 -11.10 17.30 -42.81
C VAL A 114 -9.77 17.33 -43.57
N ASN A 115 -9.00 16.26 -43.50
CA ASN A 115 -7.66 16.13 -44.09
C ASN A 115 -6.61 17.11 -43.52
N THR A 116 -6.84 17.65 -42.30
CA THR A 116 -5.82 18.39 -41.54
C THR A 116 -5.46 17.65 -40.26
N PRO A 117 -4.20 17.70 -39.79
CA PRO A 117 -3.80 17.03 -38.58
C PRO A 117 -4.57 17.56 -37.37
N ILE A 118 -4.94 16.65 -36.43
CA ILE A 118 -5.36 17.04 -35.10
C ILE A 118 -4.16 17.53 -34.29
N ASP A 119 -4.37 18.34 -33.28
CA ASP A 119 -3.34 18.59 -32.28
C ASP A 119 -3.10 17.29 -31.51
N SER A 120 -1.83 16.93 -31.34
CA SER A 120 -1.46 15.72 -30.62
C SER A 120 -1.94 15.78 -29.17
N ILE A 121 -2.62 14.73 -28.71
CA ILE A 121 -3.18 14.63 -27.36
C ILE A 121 -2.40 13.55 -26.60
N THR A 122 -1.74 13.92 -25.52
CA THR A 122 -1.18 12.93 -24.57
C THR A 122 -2.24 12.57 -23.53
N VAL A 123 -2.53 11.30 -23.40
CA VAL A 123 -3.44 10.76 -22.37
C VAL A 123 -2.64 10.59 -21.08
N GLU A 124 -2.84 11.50 -20.14
CA GLU A 124 -2.19 11.45 -18.83
C GLU A 124 -3.16 10.81 -17.82
N ALA A 125 -2.70 9.73 -17.20
CA ALA A 125 -3.46 9.05 -16.16
C ALA A 125 -2.54 8.72 -14.96
N THR A 126 -3.09 8.79 -13.76
CA THR A 126 -2.38 8.53 -12.50
C THR A 126 -3.22 7.68 -11.57
N ASP A 127 -2.53 6.94 -10.72
CA ASP A 127 -3.11 6.13 -9.67
C ASP A 127 -2.42 6.41 -8.32
N ASN A 128 -3.14 6.25 -7.21
CA ASN A 128 -2.62 6.49 -5.86
C ASN A 128 -1.54 5.48 -5.44
N SER A 129 -1.51 4.30 -6.07
CA SER A 129 -0.47 3.29 -5.81
C SER A 129 0.89 3.66 -6.41
N GLY A 130 0.91 4.65 -7.33
CA GLY A 130 2.10 5.01 -8.10
C GLY A 130 2.51 3.95 -9.12
N GLN A 131 1.68 2.93 -9.35
CA GLN A 131 1.90 1.94 -10.39
C GLN A 131 1.58 2.53 -11.77
N ALA A 132 2.23 1.98 -12.79
CA ALA A 132 1.93 2.36 -14.17
C ALA A 132 0.49 1.93 -14.53
N VAL A 133 -0.25 2.85 -15.12
CA VAL A 133 -1.59 2.61 -15.64
C VAL A 133 -1.56 2.34 -17.14
N THR A 134 -2.52 1.58 -17.64
CA THR A 134 -2.67 1.31 -19.07
C THR A 134 -3.93 1.96 -19.61
N ASN A 135 -3.78 2.69 -20.71
CA ASN A 135 -4.88 3.41 -21.35
C ASN A 135 -5.38 2.65 -22.59
N LYS A 136 -6.68 2.67 -22.79
CA LYS A 136 -7.35 2.24 -24.03
C LYS A 136 -8.19 3.39 -24.57
N VAL A 137 -8.15 3.59 -25.86
CA VAL A 137 -8.90 4.65 -26.53
C VAL A 137 -9.82 4.02 -27.58
N SER A 138 -11.05 4.48 -27.63
CA SER A 138 -12.05 4.05 -28.61
C SER A 138 -12.83 5.24 -29.16
N GLY A 139 -13.48 5.07 -30.31
CA GLY A 139 -14.26 6.10 -30.97
C GLY A 139 -13.43 7.01 -31.90
N LEU A 140 -12.16 6.71 -32.14
CA LEU A 140 -11.31 7.52 -33.02
C LEU A 140 -11.83 7.51 -34.45
N PRO A 141 -11.79 8.68 -35.17
CA PRO A 141 -12.11 8.76 -36.58
C PRO A 141 -11.08 8.05 -37.46
N GLU A 142 -11.49 7.67 -38.66
CA GLU A 142 -10.55 7.14 -39.68
C GLU A 142 -9.40 8.10 -39.93
N GLY A 143 -8.17 7.57 -39.89
CA GLY A 143 -6.93 8.35 -40.07
C GLY A 143 -6.33 8.89 -38.78
N VAL A 144 -7.00 8.65 -37.61
CA VAL A 144 -6.48 8.98 -36.28
C VAL A 144 -6.23 7.68 -35.49
N SER A 145 -5.14 7.61 -34.77
CA SER A 145 -4.74 6.44 -34.00
C SER A 145 -4.27 6.81 -32.58
N PHE A 146 -4.29 5.83 -31.70
CA PHE A 146 -3.71 5.90 -30.37
C PHE A 146 -2.46 5.03 -30.33
N ASP A 147 -1.35 5.63 -29.92
CA ASP A 147 -0.10 4.93 -29.62
C ASP A 147 -0.03 4.65 -28.11
N SER A 148 -0.10 3.39 -27.75
CA SER A 148 -0.07 2.96 -26.35
C SER A 148 1.31 3.02 -25.69
N GLU A 149 2.40 3.13 -26.45
CA GLU A 149 3.76 3.27 -25.90
C GLU A 149 4.01 4.71 -25.44
N THR A 150 3.53 5.67 -26.24
CA THR A 150 3.66 7.10 -25.94
C THR A 150 2.41 7.69 -25.27
N ASN A 151 1.34 6.91 -25.13
CA ASN A 151 0.01 7.36 -24.70
C ASN A 151 -0.52 8.55 -25.51
N THR A 152 -0.27 8.59 -26.80
CA THR A 152 -0.57 9.74 -27.65
C THR A 152 -1.63 9.41 -28.71
N ILE A 153 -2.63 10.28 -28.83
CA ILE A 153 -3.61 10.27 -29.93
C ILE A 153 -3.13 11.28 -30.98
N SER A 154 -2.99 10.85 -32.22
CA SER A 154 -2.57 11.71 -33.33
C SER A 154 -3.07 11.20 -34.69
N GLY A 155 -3.02 12.01 -35.72
CA GLY A 155 -3.37 11.63 -37.07
C GLY A 155 -4.12 12.70 -37.85
N ILE A 156 -4.64 12.29 -39.00
CA ILE A 156 -5.36 13.17 -39.95
C ILE A 156 -6.74 12.54 -40.21
N PRO A 157 -7.83 13.09 -39.68
CA PRO A 157 -9.16 12.56 -39.96
C PRO A 157 -9.57 12.75 -41.40
N THR A 158 -10.07 11.70 -42.04
CA THR A 158 -10.38 11.67 -43.49
C THR A 158 -11.87 11.84 -43.79
N LYS A 159 -12.73 11.86 -42.75
CA LYS A 159 -14.20 11.97 -42.91
C LYS A 159 -14.76 13.05 -41.99
N VAL A 160 -15.71 13.82 -42.51
CA VAL A 160 -16.49 14.77 -41.69
C VAL A 160 -17.40 14.02 -40.76
N GLY A 161 -17.49 14.45 -39.51
CA GLY A 161 -18.34 13.87 -38.48
C GLY A 161 -18.04 14.39 -37.09
N SER A 162 -18.83 14.01 -36.12
CA SER A 162 -18.56 14.19 -34.69
C SER A 162 -18.23 12.81 -34.09
N TYR A 163 -17.08 12.70 -33.49
CA TYR A 163 -16.53 11.42 -33.01
C TYR A 163 -16.36 11.50 -31.50
N PRO A 164 -17.31 10.94 -30.72
CA PRO A 164 -17.15 10.84 -29.26
C PRO A 164 -16.05 9.81 -28.95
N ILE A 165 -14.96 10.31 -28.37
CA ILE A 165 -13.80 9.49 -28.01
C ILE A 165 -13.91 9.12 -26.54
N THR A 166 -13.67 7.86 -26.23
CA THR A 166 -13.66 7.34 -24.85
C THR A 166 -12.27 6.83 -24.51
N VAL A 167 -11.71 7.35 -23.42
CA VAL A 167 -10.50 6.84 -22.77
C VAL A 167 -10.92 5.98 -21.59
N THR A 168 -10.38 4.77 -21.51
CA THR A 168 -10.54 3.85 -20.38
C THR A 168 -9.16 3.50 -19.85
N THR A 169 -8.98 3.65 -18.56
CA THR A 169 -7.75 3.38 -17.83
C THR A 169 -7.97 2.25 -16.84
#